data_c677863a3c5b490d72b85e498efc383a
#
_entry.id   c677863a3c5b490d72b85e498efc383a
#
_cell.length_a   1.000
_cell.length_b   1.000
_cell.length_c   1.000
_cell.angle_alpha   90.00
_cell.angle_beta   90.00
_cell.angle_gamma   90.00
#
_symmetry.space_group_name_H-M   'P 1'
#
loop_
_entity.id
_entity.type
_entity.pdbx_description
1 polymer ?
#
loop_
_entity_poly.entity_id
_entity_poly.type
_entity_poly.pdbx_seq_one_letter_code
_entity_poly.pdbx_strand_id
1 'polypeptide(L)'
;HIRLKDGTIKDIEINESNRKDFEFAVEEDFRPGEYYEIVEDEHGGYMLNSKDMCLMPRLPDLLSIGMDSLKVEGRNKTEYYAAIVARTYRQAIDDWYQNPQNWNAEKYMDDLYTLQNRGYCLGFHDGKLTNISQNYEYTRTLGDWLFAGSIVEWQDDDAIFEIRNYINSGEFIEFLLPNGLNNLRLTLTEFEDAVSGEITPRVSAGEGKKIRLRPQVWNQPIAEIKKLLPQYVIARKFSPLQGEQREMLDRKKQEFELLQQKITN
;
A
#
# COMPACT_ATOMS: atom_id res chain seq x y z
N HIS A 1 -27.81 -3.91 29.22
CA HIS A 1 -27.24 -5.05 29.92
C HIS A 1 -25.77 -5.18 29.51
N ILE A 2 -24.87 -5.25 30.47
CA ILE A 2 -23.44 -5.47 30.24
C ILE A 2 -23.09 -6.82 30.84
N ARG A 3 -22.46 -7.69 30.04
CA ARG A 3 -21.88 -8.93 30.55
C ARG A 3 -20.44 -8.66 30.99
N LEU A 4 -20.11 -8.90 32.23
CA LEU A 4 -18.75 -8.78 32.74
C LEU A 4 -17.90 -9.97 32.30
N LYS A 5 -16.56 -9.84 32.38
CA LYS A 5 -15.61 -10.92 32.02
C LYS A 5 -15.80 -12.22 32.82
N ASP A 6 -16.41 -12.14 34.00
CA ASP A 6 -16.78 -13.29 34.85
C ASP A 6 -18.14 -13.92 34.46
N GLY A 7 -18.78 -13.44 33.42
CA GLY A 7 -20.09 -13.91 32.95
C GLY A 7 -21.29 -13.27 33.65
N THR A 8 -21.09 -12.43 34.64
CA THR A 8 -22.17 -11.75 35.37
C THR A 8 -22.81 -10.70 34.48
N ILE A 9 -24.14 -10.66 34.43
CA ILE A 9 -24.89 -9.62 33.73
C ILE A 9 -25.29 -8.51 34.71
N LYS A 10 -24.95 -7.27 34.41
CA LYS A 10 -25.33 -6.10 35.19
C LYS A 10 -25.96 -5.03 34.33
N ASP A 11 -26.93 -4.34 34.90
CA ASP A 11 -27.44 -3.08 34.33
C ASP A 11 -26.56 -1.93 34.85
N ILE A 12 -25.76 -1.39 33.95
CA ILE A 12 -24.91 -0.25 34.24
C ILE A 12 -25.29 0.84 33.24
N GLU A 13 -25.59 2.02 33.75
CA GLU A 13 -25.78 3.20 32.93
C GLU A 13 -24.40 3.74 32.55
N ILE A 14 -24.10 3.74 31.26
CA ILE A 14 -22.86 4.30 30.71
C ILE A 14 -23.10 5.76 30.36
N ASN A 15 -22.22 6.61 30.89
CA ASN A 15 -22.22 8.05 30.65
C ASN A 15 -20.79 8.56 30.46
N GLU A 16 -20.63 9.83 30.12
CA GLU A 16 -19.33 10.43 29.83
C GLU A 16 -18.30 10.28 30.97
N SER A 17 -18.74 10.15 32.23
CA SER A 17 -17.82 10.04 33.37
C SER A 17 -17.24 8.64 33.55
N ASN A 18 -17.95 7.58 33.14
CA ASN A 18 -17.54 6.20 33.34
C ASN A 18 -17.25 5.43 32.03
N ARG A 19 -17.48 6.04 30.86
CA ARG A 19 -17.31 5.41 29.56
C ARG A 19 -15.89 4.84 29.34
N LYS A 20 -14.87 5.53 29.89
CA LYS A 20 -13.46 5.13 29.76
C LYS A 20 -13.11 3.88 30.54
N ASP A 21 -13.97 3.46 31.48
CA ASP A 21 -13.77 2.27 32.32
C ASP A 21 -14.27 0.99 31.64
N PHE A 22 -14.87 1.10 30.44
CA PHE A 22 -15.47 -0.01 29.72
C PHE A 22 -14.83 -0.21 28.35
N GLU A 23 -14.53 -1.46 28.02
CA GLU A 23 -14.24 -1.95 26.69
C GLU A 23 -15.54 -2.52 26.10
N PHE A 24 -15.86 -2.15 24.87
CA PHE A 24 -17.08 -2.60 24.19
C PHE A 24 -16.74 -3.63 23.14
N ALA A 25 -17.57 -4.68 23.08
CA ALA A 25 -17.44 -5.70 22.05
C ALA A 25 -18.82 -6.18 21.62
N VAL A 26 -18.93 -6.62 20.37
CA VAL A 26 -20.10 -7.35 19.86
C VAL A 26 -19.81 -8.83 19.91
N GLU A 27 -20.78 -9.60 20.41
CA GLU A 27 -20.77 -11.07 20.34
C GLU A 27 -21.75 -11.51 19.25
N GLU A 28 -21.34 -12.43 18.40
CA GLU A 28 -22.24 -13.01 17.39
C GLU A 28 -23.05 -14.16 18.02
N ASP A 29 -24.39 -14.13 17.87
CA ASP A 29 -25.28 -15.13 18.47
C ASP A 29 -24.98 -16.57 18.05
N PHE A 30 -24.51 -16.79 16.83
CA PHE A 30 -24.12 -18.11 16.31
C PHE A 30 -22.73 -18.57 16.74
N ARG A 31 -21.97 -17.69 17.41
CA ARG A 31 -20.58 -17.94 17.86
C ARG A 31 -20.36 -17.42 19.27
N PRO A 32 -21.05 -17.98 20.28
CA PRO A 32 -20.93 -17.53 21.66
C PRO A 32 -19.48 -17.61 22.15
N GLY A 33 -19.02 -16.56 22.83
CA GLY A 33 -17.63 -16.45 23.31
C GLY A 33 -16.65 -15.84 22.32
N GLU A 34 -17.09 -15.46 21.12
CA GLU A 34 -16.30 -14.69 20.17
C GLU A 34 -16.70 -13.22 20.24
N TYR A 35 -15.77 -12.39 20.72
CA TYR A 35 -16.01 -10.96 20.92
C TYR A 35 -15.23 -10.18 19.88
N TYR A 36 -15.93 -9.25 19.21
CA TYR A 36 -15.35 -8.29 18.27
C TYR A 36 -15.35 -6.93 18.94
N GLU A 37 -14.17 -6.40 19.21
CA GLU A 37 -14.00 -5.11 19.87
C GLU A 37 -14.60 -3.97 19.02
N ILE A 38 -15.26 -3.04 19.68
CA ILE A 38 -15.73 -1.78 19.12
C ILE A 38 -14.91 -0.67 19.74
N VAL A 39 -14.23 0.10 18.91
CA VAL A 39 -13.52 1.30 19.31
C VAL A 39 -14.24 2.50 18.75
N GLU A 40 -14.41 3.54 19.55
CA GLU A 40 -15.00 4.81 19.13
C GLU A 40 -14.07 5.96 19.51
N ASP A 41 -13.85 6.87 18.55
CA ASP A 41 -13.12 8.10 18.73
C ASP A 41 -13.92 9.31 18.23
N GLU A 42 -13.28 10.48 18.17
CA GLU A 42 -13.91 11.72 17.70
C GLU A 42 -14.35 11.67 16.21
N HIS A 43 -13.90 10.68 15.44
CA HIS A 43 -14.22 10.50 14.03
C HIS A 43 -15.28 9.43 13.78
N GLY A 44 -15.63 8.63 14.78
CA GLY A 44 -16.69 7.61 14.70
C GLY A 44 -16.38 6.30 15.39
N GLY A 45 -17.24 5.32 15.17
CA GLY A 45 -17.11 3.96 15.68
C GLY A 45 -16.43 3.03 14.67
N TYR A 46 -15.49 2.22 15.15
CA TYR A 46 -14.75 1.23 14.36
C TYR A 46 -15.13 -0.16 14.81
N MET A 47 -15.62 -0.95 13.86
CA MET A 47 -15.91 -2.37 14.04
C MET A 47 -15.46 -3.12 12.79
N LEU A 48 -14.75 -4.24 12.96
CA LEU A 48 -14.30 -5.09 11.85
C LEU A 48 -13.44 -4.36 10.80
N ASN A 49 -12.61 -3.40 11.21
CA ASN A 49 -11.67 -2.71 10.34
C ASN A 49 -10.41 -3.58 10.13
N SER A 50 -10.51 -4.53 9.20
CA SER A 50 -9.43 -5.49 8.95
C SER A 50 -8.18 -4.84 8.36
N LYS A 51 -7.00 -5.32 8.78
CA LYS A 51 -5.73 -5.07 8.11
C LYS A 51 -5.76 -5.67 6.70
N ASP A 52 -4.91 -5.16 5.82
CA ASP A 52 -4.75 -5.70 4.48
C ASP A 52 -4.02 -7.06 4.55
N MET A 53 -4.53 -8.08 3.86
CA MET A 53 -3.88 -9.39 3.82
C MET A 53 -2.66 -9.35 2.90
N CYS A 54 -1.50 -9.79 3.41
CA CYS A 54 -0.26 -9.92 2.64
C CYS A 54 0.37 -11.29 2.90
N LEU A 55 0.35 -12.16 1.90
CA LEU A 55 0.91 -13.50 1.97
C LEU A 55 2.33 -13.61 1.38
N MET A 56 3.03 -12.49 1.17
CA MET A 56 4.41 -12.53 0.69
C MET A 56 5.31 -13.43 1.55
N PRO A 57 5.26 -13.38 2.91
CA PRO A 57 6.09 -14.27 3.74
C PRO A 57 5.74 -15.76 3.62
N ARG A 58 4.55 -16.08 3.12
CA ARG A 58 4.04 -17.44 2.92
C ARG A 58 4.05 -17.90 1.46
N LEU A 59 4.59 -17.07 0.58
CA LEU A 59 4.66 -17.39 -0.84
C LEU A 59 5.36 -18.73 -1.13
N PRO A 60 6.50 -19.07 -0.48
CA PRO A 60 7.13 -20.38 -0.65
C PRO A 60 6.21 -21.56 -0.35
N ASP A 61 5.41 -21.47 0.73
CA ASP A 61 4.47 -22.52 1.10
C ASP A 61 3.43 -22.74 0.00
N LEU A 62 2.86 -21.64 -0.51
CA LEU A 62 1.87 -21.67 -1.59
C LEU A 62 2.43 -22.25 -2.89
N LEU A 63 3.66 -21.87 -3.26
CA LEU A 63 4.31 -22.37 -4.47
C LEU A 63 4.71 -23.85 -4.34
N SER A 64 5.13 -24.28 -3.15
CA SER A 64 5.55 -25.66 -2.88
C SER A 64 4.42 -26.68 -3.00
N ILE A 65 3.18 -26.28 -2.69
CA ILE A 65 2.01 -27.16 -2.87
C ILE A 65 1.49 -27.19 -4.31
N GLY A 66 2.14 -26.49 -5.24
CA GLY A 66 1.81 -26.52 -6.66
C GLY A 66 0.58 -25.72 -7.05
N MET A 67 0.38 -24.55 -6.47
CA MET A 67 -0.71 -23.64 -6.88
C MET A 67 -0.47 -23.10 -8.28
N ASP A 68 -1.45 -23.27 -9.16
CA ASP A 68 -1.37 -22.79 -10.56
C ASP A 68 -1.52 -21.29 -10.70
N SER A 69 -2.25 -20.64 -9.77
CA SER A 69 -2.58 -19.23 -9.88
C SER A 69 -2.81 -18.58 -8.50
N LEU A 70 -2.35 -17.35 -8.36
CA LEU A 70 -2.58 -16.50 -7.19
C LEU A 70 -3.48 -15.33 -7.59
N LYS A 71 -4.62 -15.18 -6.89
CA LYS A 71 -5.52 -14.04 -7.10
C LYS A 71 -5.15 -12.90 -6.17
N VAL A 72 -4.88 -11.74 -6.74
CA VAL A 72 -4.71 -10.49 -6.01
C VAL A 72 -6.00 -9.69 -6.06
N GLU A 73 -6.51 -9.28 -4.90
CA GLU A 73 -7.68 -8.42 -4.82
C GLU A 73 -7.26 -6.95 -4.70
N GLY A 74 -7.80 -6.12 -5.57
CA GLY A 74 -7.48 -4.70 -5.65
C GLY A 74 -8.59 -3.87 -6.28
N ARG A 75 -9.85 -4.33 -6.22
CA ARG A 75 -11.00 -3.73 -6.89
C ARG A 75 -11.16 -2.21 -6.66
N ASN A 76 -10.88 -1.76 -5.44
CA ASN A 76 -11.00 -0.36 -5.05
C ASN A 76 -9.61 0.33 -4.93
N LYS A 77 -8.57 -0.28 -5.47
CA LYS A 77 -7.21 0.25 -5.44
C LYS A 77 -6.88 0.95 -6.77
N THR A 78 -5.81 1.74 -6.74
CA THR A 78 -5.32 2.46 -7.92
C THR A 78 -4.49 1.58 -8.83
N GLU A 79 -4.21 2.07 -10.05
CA GLU A 79 -3.28 1.45 -11.00
C GLU A 79 -1.87 1.29 -10.38
N TYR A 80 -1.47 2.22 -9.50
CA TYR A 80 -0.22 2.15 -8.75
C TYR A 80 -0.16 0.91 -7.86
N TYR A 81 -1.24 0.61 -7.13
CA TYR A 81 -1.33 -0.60 -6.34
C TYR A 81 -1.19 -1.85 -7.21
N ALA A 82 -1.94 -1.92 -8.32
CA ALA A 82 -1.92 -3.06 -9.21
C ALA A 82 -0.52 -3.30 -9.79
N ALA A 83 0.17 -2.23 -10.21
CA ALA A 83 1.52 -2.31 -10.77
C ALA A 83 2.56 -2.80 -9.74
N ILE A 84 2.58 -2.21 -8.53
CA ILE A 84 3.52 -2.62 -7.48
C ILE A 84 3.27 -4.07 -7.08
N VAL A 85 2.02 -4.46 -6.80
CA VAL A 85 1.73 -5.83 -6.35
C VAL A 85 2.06 -6.85 -7.45
N ALA A 86 1.63 -6.60 -8.69
CA ALA A 86 1.91 -7.51 -9.80
C ALA A 86 3.41 -7.66 -10.06
N ARG A 87 4.15 -6.55 -10.08
CA ARG A 87 5.61 -6.55 -10.25
C ARG A 87 6.31 -7.32 -9.15
N THR A 88 6.00 -6.98 -7.90
CA THR A 88 6.68 -7.54 -6.72
C THR A 88 6.40 -9.03 -6.56
N TYR A 89 5.15 -9.46 -6.69
CA TYR A 89 4.83 -10.90 -6.63
C TYR A 89 5.39 -11.67 -7.82
N ARG A 90 5.38 -11.09 -9.04
CA ARG A 90 6.00 -11.73 -10.21
C ARG A 90 7.49 -11.96 -10.00
N GLN A 91 8.20 -10.94 -9.52
CA GLN A 91 9.62 -11.06 -9.21
C GLN A 91 9.88 -12.10 -8.12
N ALA A 92 9.08 -12.08 -7.05
CA ALA A 92 9.22 -13.02 -5.94
C ALA A 92 9.01 -14.48 -6.38
N ILE A 93 8.04 -14.72 -7.25
CA ILE A 93 7.76 -16.05 -7.83
C ILE A 93 8.92 -16.50 -8.71
N ASP A 94 9.41 -15.65 -9.61
CA ASP A 94 10.50 -15.97 -10.52
C ASP A 94 11.80 -16.26 -9.74
N ASP A 95 12.13 -15.45 -8.74
CA ASP A 95 13.30 -15.66 -7.88
C ASP A 95 13.19 -16.96 -7.06
N TRP A 96 11.99 -17.30 -6.59
CA TRP A 96 11.78 -18.57 -5.88
C TRP A 96 12.02 -19.78 -6.78
N TYR A 97 11.49 -19.77 -8.00
CA TYR A 97 11.72 -20.87 -8.96
C TYR A 97 13.18 -20.96 -9.40
N GLN A 98 13.90 -19.83 -9.44
CA GLN A 98 15.33 -19.84 -9.80
C GLN A 98 16.20 -20.32 -8.64
N ASN A 99 15.95 -19.88 -7.40
CA ASN A 99 16.78 -20.21 -6.24
C ASN A 99 15.97 -20.20 -4.92
N PRO A 100 15.18 -21.24 -4.64
CA PRO A 100 14.33 -21.30 -3.45
C PRO A 100 15.14 -21.28 -2.13
N GLN A 101 16.39 -21.73 -2.15
CA GLN A 101 17.25 -21.79 -0.94
C GLN A 101 17.68 -20.41 -0.44
N ASN A 102 17.80 -19.43 -1.33
CA ASN A 102 18.20 -18.05 -1.01
C ASN A 102 17.03 -17.07 -1.09
N TRP A 103 15.82 -17.57 -1.20
CA TRP A 103 14.65 -16.70 -1.27
C TRP A 103 14.33 -16.11 0.12
N ASN A 104 14.09 -14.79 0.17
CA ASN A 104 13.74 -14.08 1.39
C ASN A 104 12.61 -13.07 1.12
N ALA A 105 11.56 -13.10 1.92
CA ALA A 105 10.42 -12.21 1.82
C ALA A 105 10.78 -10.73 2.00
N GLU A 106 11.74 -10.41 2.88
CA GLU A 106 12.14 -9.04 3.19
C GLU A 106 12.52 -8.25 1.93
N LYS A 107 13.20 -8.90 0.98
CA LYS A 107 13.58 -8.30 -0.32
C LYS A 107 12.39 -7.65 -1.06
N TYR A 108 11.20 -8.20 -0.88
CA TYR A 108 9.98 -7.79 -1.61
C TYR A 108 9.06 -6.92 -0.76
N MET A 109 9.20 -6.99 0.57
CA MET A 109 8.35 -6.23 1.48
C MET A 109 8.59 -4.72 1.38
N ASP A 110 9.80 -4.27 1.06
CA ASP A 110 10.08 -2.85 0.87
C ASP A 110 9.19 -2.21 -0.19
N ASP A 111 8.99 -2.87 -1.34
CA ASP A 111 8.07 -2.38 -2.36
C ASP A 111 6.61 -2.41 -1.89
N LEU A 112 6.18 -3.45 -1.19
CA LEU A 112 4.82 -3.55 -0.66
C LEU A 112 4.54 -2.51 0.42
N TYR A 113 5.52 -2.17 1.24
CA TYR A 113 5.40 -1.08 2.23
C TYR A 113 5.32 0.32 1.60
N THR A 114 5.63 0.48 0.31
CA THR A 114 5.40 1.75 -0.39
C THR A 114 3.92 2.01 -0.68
N LEU A 115 3.11 0.96 -0.65
CA LEU A 115 1.66 1.06 -0.85
C LEU A 115 0.97 1.60 0.40
N GLN A 116 -0.03 2.43 0.18
CA GLN A 116 -0.91 2.86 1.26
C GLN A 116 -1.72 1.67 1.78
N ASN A 117 -1.54 1.33 3.05
CA ASN A 117 -2.16 0.18 3.68
C ASN A 117 -2.62 0.47 5.12
N ARG A 118 -3.48 -0.40 5.67
CA ARG A 118 -4.00 -0.35 7.04
C ARG A 118 -3.17 -1.18 8.03
N GLY A 119 -1.96 -1.54 7.67
CA GLY A 119 -1.16 -2.57 8.27
C GLY A 119 -1.41 -3.91 7.57
N TYR A 120 -0.46 -4.86 7.68
CA TYR A 120 -0.57 -6.17 7.07
C TYR A 120 -0.89 -7.26 8.09
N CYS A 121 -1.58 -8.29 7.64
CA CYS A 121 -1.78 -9.55 8.36
C CYS A 121 -1.71 -10.74 7.38
N LEU A 122 -1.60 -11.94 7.91
CA LEU A 122 -1.53 -13.17 7.10
C LEU A 122 -2.93 -13.75 6.76
N GLY A 123 -3.99 -13.03 7.11
CA GLY A 123 -5.36 -13.52 6.90
C GLY A 123 -5.62 -14.82 7.66
N PHE A 124 -6.29 -15.76 7.00
CA PHE A 124 -6.62 -17.07 7.58
C PHE A 124 -5.53 -18.13 7.40
N HIS A 125 -4.37 -17.77 6.83
CA HIS A 125 -3.32 -18.74 6.51
C HIS A 125 -2.83 -19.50 7.76
N ASP A 126 -2.69 -18.79 8.88
CA ASP A 126 -2.23 -19.39 10.15
C ASP A 126 -3.41 -19.74 11.09
N GLY A 127 -4.60 -19.90 10.55
CA GLY A 127 -5.80 -20.25 11.29
C GLY A 127 -6.80 -19.11 11.44
N LYS A 128 -7.53 -19.11 12.57
CA LYS A 128 -8.59 -18.14 12.82
C LYS A 128 -8.03 -16.73 13.03
N LEU A 129 -8.71 -15.73 12.45
CA LEU A 129 -8.38 -14.33 12.68
C LEU A 129 -8.51 -13.97 14.17
N THR A 130 -7.55 -13.19 14.64
CA THR A 130 -7.52 -12.65 16.02
C THR A 130 -7.55 -11.13 15.96
N ASN A 131 -7.58 -10.48 17.12
CA ASN A 131 -7.54 -9.03 17.25
C ASN A 131 -6.31 -8.41 16.54
N ILE A 132 -5.22 -9.16 16.38
CA ILE A 132 -4.02 -8.73 15.64
C ILE A 132 -4.33 -8.43 14.17
N SER A 133 -5.34 -9.07 13.59
CA SER A 133 -5.77 -8.88 12.21
C SER A 133 -6.68 -7.66 12.01
N GLN A 134 -7.03 -6.95 13.09
CA GLN A 134 -7.84 -5.76 13.06
C GLN A 134 -6.98 -4.50 13.22
N ASN A 135 -7.46 -3.40 12.64
CA ASN A 135 -6.84 -2.08 12.79
C ASN A 135 -7.80 -1.17 13.57
N TYR A 136 -7.50 -0.96 14.84
CA TYR A 136 -8.29 -0.12 15.73
C TYR A 136 -7.78 1.34 15.83
N GLU A 137 -6.62 1.63 15.24
CA GLU A 137 -5.97 2.92 15.40
C GLU A 137 -6.27 3.91 14.28
N TYR A 138 -6.78 3.41 13.12
CA TYR A 138 -6.86 4.24 11.92
C TYR A 138 -7.96 3.86 10.95
N THR A 139 -8.61 4.91 10.42
CA THR A 139 -9.41 4.81 9.18
C THR A 139 -8.60 5.02 7.93
N ARG A 140 -7.47 5.73 8.02
CA ARG A 140 -6.68 6.12 6.85
C ARG A 140 -5.57 5.13 6.56
N THR A 141 -5.29 4.95 5.29
CA THR A 141 -4.13 4.19 4.82
C THR A 141 -2.88 5.08 4.90
N LEU A 142 -1.73 4.49 5.28
CA LEU A 142 -0.45 5.16 5.41
C LEU A 142 0.56 4.63 4.40
N GLY A 143 1.40 5.51 3.89
CA GLY A 143 2.50 5.16 2.99
C GLY A 143 3.30 6.38 2.57
N ASP A 144 4.60 6.22 2.39
CA ASP A 144 5.55 7.30 2.03
C ASP A 144 5.56 7.63 0.54
N TRP A 145 4.85 6.89 -0.29
CA TRP A 145 4.85 7.06 -1.73
C TRP A 145 3.46 7.33 -2.26
N LEU A 146 3.38 8.27 -3.19
CA LEU A 146 2.15 8.65 -3.87
C LEU A 146 2.23 8.28 -5.35
N PHE A 147 1.11 7.86 -5.92
CA PHE A 147 0.99 7.69 -7.36
C PHE A 147 1.14 9.05 -8.06
N ALA A 148 2.24 9.28 -8.76
CA ALA A 148 2.49 10.55 -9.45
C ALA A 148 1.74 10.63 -10.78
N GLY A 149 1.69 9.53 -11.52
CA GLY A 149 1.03 9.47 -12.82
C GLY A 149 1.59 8.37 -13.72
N SER A 150 1.26 8.42 -14.99
CA SER A 150 1.73 7.47 -16.01
C SER A 150 1.99 8.12 -17.36
N ILE A 151 2.91 7.55 -18.16
CA ILE A 151 3.04 7.91 -19.57
C ILE A 151 1.84 7.35 -20.32
N VAL A 152 1.01 8.22 -20.87
CA VAL A 152 -0.19 7.81 -21.61
C VAL A 152 0.05 7.63 -23.09
N GLU A 153 1.03 8.36 -23.66
CA GLU A 153 1.44 8.21 -25.05
C GLU A 153 2.82 8.82 -25.29
N TRP A 154 3.40 8.49 -26.44
CA TRP A 154 4.56 9.17 -27.01
C TRP A 154 4.13 9.90 -28.28
N GLN A 155 4.40 11.22 -28.33
CA GLN A 155 4.20 12.07 -29.52
C GLN A 155 5.59 12.39 -30.08
N ASP A 156 5.99 11.71 -31.13
CA ASP A 156 7.38 11.70 -31.61
C ASP A 156 8.35 11.35 -30.47
N ASP A 157 9.19 12.30 -30.05
CA ASP A 157 10.15 12.10 -28.94
C ASP A 157 9.69 12.70 -27.61
N ASP A 158 8.50 13.27 -27.54
CA ASP A 158 7.90 13.81 -26.33
C ASP A 158 7.06 12.76 -25.63
N ALA A 159 7.27 12.54 -24.32
CA ALA A 159 6.38 11.71 -23.52
C ALA A 159 5.23 12.56 -22.95
N ILE A 160 4.00 12.12 -23.16
CA ILE A 160 2.81 12.73 -22.55
C ILE A 160 2.51 11.98 -21.25
N PHE A 161 2.65 12.70 -20.14
CA PHE A 161 2.52 12.17 -18.80
C PHE A 161 1.24 12.71 -18.15
N GLU A 162 0.33 11.80 -17.81
CA GLU A 162 -0.91 12.14 -17.09
C GLU A 162 -0.64 12.23 -15.59
N ILE A 163 -0.99 13.37 -14.99
CA ILE A 163 -0.76 13.68 -13.58
C ILE A 163 -1.86 13.07 -12.73
N ARG A 164 -1.48 12.32 -11.68
CA ARG A 164 -2.39 11.73 -10.69
C ARG A 164 -2.23 12.32 -9.29
N ASN A 165 -1.17 13.10 -9.07
CA ASN A 165 -0.95 13.79 -7.81
C ASN A 165 -0.20 15.11 -8.08
N TYR A 166 -0.14 16.00 -7.08
CA TYR A 166 0.65 17.23 -7.21
C TYR A 166 2.15 16.90 -7.28
N ILE A 167 2.88 17.69 -8.09
CA ILE A 167 4.34 17.63 -8.18
C ILE A 167 4.85 19.07 -8.16
N ASN A 168 5.83 19.37 -7.30
CA ASN A 168 6.46 20.69 -7.22
C ASN A 168 7.81 20.68 -7.93
N SER A 169 8.25 21.87 -8.35
CA SER A 169 9.60 22.09 -8.87
C SER A 169 10.66 21.51 -7.92
N GLY A 170 11.63 20.78 -8.48
CA GLY A 170 12.72 20.16 -7.75
C GLY A 170 12.39 18.81 -7.11
N GLU A 171 11.14 18.38 -7.09
CA GLU A 171 10.78 17.02 -6.68
C GLU A 171 11.13 16.03 -7.79
N PHE A 172 11.54 14.80 -7.39
CA PHE A 172 11.72 13.72 -8.35
C PHE A 172 10.48 12.84 -8.44
N ILE A 173 10.24 12.31 -9.62
CA ILE A 173 9.37 11.17 -9.85
C ILE A 173 10.21 9.94 -10.18
N GLU A 174 9.72 8.77 -9.81
CA GLU A 174 10.39 7.50 -10.05
C GLU A 174 9.49 6.59 -10.90
N PHE A 175 9.93 6.30 -12.12
CA PHE A 175 9.26 5.36 -13.02
C PHE A 175 9.56 3.93 -12.60
N LEU A 176 8.51 3.14 -12.47
CA LEU A 176 8.57 1.75 -12.04
C LEU A 176 8.85 0.84 -13.23
N LEU A 177 10.05 0.31 -13.31
CA LEU A 177 10.43 -0.61 -14.38
C LEU A 177 10.13 -2.06 -13.98
N PRO A 178 9.76 -2.93 -14.94
CA PRO A 178 9.46 -4.34 -14.67
C PRO A 178 10.74 -5.17 -14.42
N ASN A 179 10.57 -6.34 -13.83
CA ASN A 179 11.52 -7.47 -13.84
C ASN A 179 12.94 -7.13 -13.34
N GLY A 180 13.04 -6.54 -12.14
CA GLY A 180 14.32 -6.33 -11.47
C GLY A 180 15.20 -5.23 -12.08
N LEU A 181 14.72 -4.50 -13.07
CA LEU A 181 15.40 -3.31 -13.56
C LEU A 181 15.34 -2.20 -12.51
N ASN A 182 16.43 -1.44 -12.39
CA ASN A 182 16.46 -0.28 -11.51
C ASN A 182 15.47 0.77 -12.00
N ASN A 183 14.63 1.26 -11.10
CA ASN A 183 13.69 2.32 -11.39
C ASN A 183 14.41 3.57 -11.92
N LEU A 184 13.78 4.26 -12.86
CA LEU A 184 14.33 5.49 -13.43
C LEU A 184 13.80 6.70 -12.67
N ARG A 185 14.68 7.53 -12.14
CA ARG A 185 14.34 8.79 -11.47
C ARG A 185 14.51 9.97 -12.41
N LEU A 186 13.53 10.87 -12.37
CA LEU A 186 13.50 12.12 -13.13
C LEU A 186 13.14 13.27 -12.20
N THR A 187 14.02 14.26 -12.10
CA THR A 187 13.75 15.52 -11.38
C THR A 187 13.29 16.58 -12.36
N LEU A 188 12.14 17.19 -12.10
CA LEU A 188 11.55 18.22 -12.93
C LEU A 188 11.57 19.55 -12.18
N THR A 189 12.03 20.61 -12.84
CA THR A 189 12.06 21.97 -12.28
C THR A 189 10.88 22.81 -12.78
N GLU A 190 10.30 22.44 -13.89
CA GLU A 190 9.14 23.09 -14.50
C GLU A 190 8.28 22.06 -15.24
N PHE A 191 7.03 22.41 -15.47
CA PHE A 191 6.02 21.53 -16.05
C PHE A 191 5.34 22.23 -17.21
N GLU A 192 5.50 21.70 -18.42
CA GLU A 192 4.80 22.17 -19.62
C GLU A 192 3.45 21.48 -19.75
N ASP A 193 2.36 22.24 -19.76
CA ASP A 193 1.03 21.69 -20.04
C ASP A 193 0.98 21.15 -21.48
N ALA A 194 0.55 19.90 -21.64
CA ALA A 194 0.60 19.21 -22.93
C ALA A 194 -0.36 19.79 -23.99
N VAL A 195 -1.37 20.57 -23.55
CA VAL A 195 -2.39 21.17 -24.43
C VAL A 195 -2.09 22.63 -24.70
N SER A 196 -1.92 23.44 -23.65
CA SER A 196 -1.73 24.89 -23.77
C SER A 196 -0.28 25.28 -24.02
N GLY A 197 0.69 24.46 -23.68
CA GLY A 197 2.12 24.79 -23.70
C GLY A 197 2.54 25.72 -22.54
N GLU A 198 1.66 26.03 -21.61
CA GLU A 198 1.97 26.85 -20.44
C GLU A 198 2.98 26.16 -19.54
N ILE A 199 3.99 26.89 -19.08
CA ILE A 199 5.02 26.39 -18.18
C ILE A 199 4.75 26.89 -16.75
N THR A 200 4.71 25.97 -15.79
CA THR A 200 4.46 26.27 -14.38
C THR A 200 5.48 25.56 -13.47
N PRO A 201 5.81 26.14 -12.30
CA PRO A 201 6.72 25.49 -11.33
C PRO A 201 6.02 24.41 -10.50
N ARG A 202 4.74 24.21 -10.68
CA ARG A 202 3.93 23.22 -9.98
C ARG A 202 2.81 22.72 -10.86
N VAL A 203 2.52 21.43 -10.76
CA VAL A 203 1.34 20.83 -11.37
C VAL A 203 0.54 20.09 -10.33
N SER A 204 -0.79 20.09 -10.45
CA SER A 204 -1.70 19.36 -9.58
C SER A 204 -2.58 18.42 -10.39
N ALA A 205 -3.00 17.33 -9.78
CA ALA A 205 -3.98 16.45 -10.39
C ALA A 205 -5.27 17.22 -10.72
N GLY A 206 -5.82 16.92 -11.86
CA GLY A 206 -7.11 17.40 -12.36
C GLY A 206 -7.63 16.40 -13.38
N GLU A 207 -8.88 16.51 -13.79
CA GLU A 207 -9.47 15.60 -14.76
C GLU A 207 -8.65 15.63 -16.08
N GLY A 208 -7.91 14.53 -16.34
CA GLY A 208 -7.08 14.37 -17.54
C GLY A 208 -5.89 15.33 -17.67
N LYS A 209 -5.45 15.98 -16.57
CA LYS A 209 -4.30 16.90 -16.62
C LYS A 209 -3.05 16.17 -17.10
N LYS A 210 -2.43 16.68 -18.17
CA LYS A 210 -1.26 16.09 -18.80
C LYS A 210 -0.14 17.11 -18.93
N ILE A 211 1.08 16.65 -18.75
CA ILE A 211 2.30 17.44 -19.03
C ILE A 211 3.09 16.79 -20.15
N ARG A 212 3.92 17.59 -20.80
CA ARG A 212 4.84 17.18 -21.85
C ARG A 212 6.25 17.05 -21.28
N LEU A 213 6.81 15.86 -21.37
CA LEU A 213 8.20 15.59 -21.00
C LEU A 213 9.04 15.56 -22.27
N ARG A 214 9.77 16.65 -22.50
CA ARG A 214 10.62 16.84 -23.68
C ARG A 214 11.88 15.98 -23.62
N PRO A 215 12.54 15.65 -24.77
CA PRO A 215 13.77 14.87 -24.78
C PRO A 215 14.88 15.40 -23.86
N GLN A 216 14.92 16.73 -23.64
CA GLN A 216 15.96 17.40 -22.85
C GLN A 216 15.90 17.08 -21.35
N VAL A 217 14.76 16.61 -20.84
CA VAL A 217 14.64 16.26 -19.41
C VAL A 217 15.32 14.91 -19.08
N TRP A 218 15.65 14.11 -20.10
CA TRP A 218 16.24 12.81 -19.92
C TRP A 218 17.77 12.85 -19.98
N ASN A 219 18.45 12.19 -19.05
CA ASN A 219 19.91 12.09 -19.04
C ASN A 219 20.45 10.94 -19.92
N GLN A 220 19.61 10.35 -20.74
CA GLN A 220 19.90 9.20 -21.61
C GLN A 220 19.34 9.44 -23.01
N PRO A 221 19.86 8.75 -24.03
CA PRO A 221 19.32 8.82 -25.38
C PRO A 221 17.83 8.51 -25.43
N ILE A 222 17.05 9.32 -26.13
CA ILE A 222 15.59 9.17 -26.16
C ILE A 222 15.13 7.81 -26.69
N ALA A 223 15.87 7.21 -27.60
CA ALA A 223 15.58 5.88 -28.12
C ALA A 223 15.67 4.77 -27.03
N GLU A 224 16.55 4.93 -26.03
CA GLU A 224 16.67 4.04 -24.89
C GLU A 224 15.55 4.29 -23.90
N ILE A 225 15.24 5.56 -23.61
CA ILE A 225 14.13 5.94 -22.74
C ILE A 225 12.80 5.39 -23.26
N LYS A 226 12.52 5.50 -24.55
CA LYS A 226 11.28 4.97 -25.16
C LYS A 226 11.16 3.44 -25.01
N LYS A 227 12.26 2.71 -24.99
CA LYS A 227 12.26 1.26 -24.72
C LYS A 227 12.00 0.94 -23.24
N LEU A 228 12.57 1.75 -22.33
CA LEU A 228 12.41 1.56 -20.89
C LEU A 228 11.03 2.00 -20.39
N LEU A 229 10.48 3.05 -20.99
CA LEU A 229 9.23 3.70 -20.59
C LEU A 229 8.14 3.56 -21.67
N PRO A 230 7.62 2.35 -21.90
CA PRO A 230 6.49 2.17 -22.82
C PRO A 230 5.24 2.90 -22.31
N GLN A 231 4.22 2.97 -23.18
CA GLN A 231 2.90 3.48 -22.79
C GLN A 231 2.39 2.75 -21.53
N TYR A 232 1.77 3.50 -20.64
CA TYR A 232 1.23 3.08 -19.33
C TYR A 232 2.27 2.73 -18.27
N VAL A 233 3.55 3.02 -18.48
CA VAL A 233 4.51 2.95 -17.38
C VAL A 233 4.12 3.93 -16.29
N ILE A 234 4.16 3.46 -15.05
CA ILE A 234 3.71 4.18 -13.87
C ILE A 234 4.89 4.88 -13.20
N ALA A 235 4.66 6.10 -12.70
CA ALA A 235 5.59 6.79 -11.85
C ALA A 235 5.00 7.08 -10.46
N ARG A 236 5.86 7.09 -9.46
CA ARG A 236 5.57 7.46 -8.09
C ARG A 236 6.41 8.64 -7.64
N LYS A 237 5.96 9.35 -6.62
CA LYS A 237 6.74 10.40 -5.94
C LYS A 237 6.89 10.07 -4.47
N PHE A 238 8.03 10.44 -3.90
CA PHE A 238 8.27 10.32 -2.48
C PHE A 238 7.59 11.46 -1.73
N SER A 239 6.82 11.11 -0.70
CA SER A 239 6.09 12.04 0.15
C SER A 239 6.14 11.51 1.58
N PRO A 240 7.27 11.70 2.30
CA PRO A 240 7.51 11.06 3.59
C PRO A 240 6.49 11.53 4.62
N LEU A 241 5.95 10.58 5.35
CA LEU A 241 5.13 10.84 6.53
C LEU A 241 5.99 11.47 7.63
N GLN A 242 5.38 12.28 8.49
CA GLN A 242 6.05 12.96 9.60
C GLN A 242 5.28 12.77 10.91
N GLY A 243 5.96 12.99 12.04
CA GLY A 243 5.36 12.93 13.37
C GLY A 243 4.65 11.61 13.64
N GLU A 244 3.50 11.68 14.25
CA GLU A 244 2.69 10.53 14.67
C GLU A 244 2.38 9.53 13.54
N GLN A 245 2.13 10.02 12.33
CA GLN A 245 1.86 9.15 11.17
C GLN A 245 3.08 8.30 10.79
N ARG A 246 4.29 8.84 10.95
CA ARG A 246 5.54 8.10 10.73
C ARG A 246 5.73 7.02 11.77
N GLU A 247 5.63 7.37 13.04
CA GLU A 247 5.77 6.43 14.15
C GLU A 247 4.79 5.26 14.03
N MET A 248 3.60 5.54 13.57
CA MET A 248 2.54 4.57 13.38
C MET A 248 2.81 3.65 12.18
N LEU A 249 3.32 4.16 11.06
CA LEU A 249 3.73 3.30 9.93
C LEU A 249 4.86 2.35 10.36
N ASP A 250 5.84 2.85 11.10
CA ASP A 250 6.98 2.06 11.58
C ASP A 250 6.53 0.98 12.58
N ARG A 251 5.61 1.29 13.50
CA ARG A 251 5.00 0.31 14.41
C ARG A 251 4.25 -0.79 13.64
N LYS A 252 3.47 -0.45 12.62
CA LYS A 252 2.76 -1.43 11.79
C LYS A 252 3.69 -2.38 11.04
N LYS A 253 4.82 -1.86 10.57
CA LYS A 253 5.87 -2.70 9.96
C LYS A 253 6.43 -3.70 10.98
N GLN A 254 6.83 -3.22 12.16
CA GLN A 254 7.35 -4.05 13.24
C GLN A 254 6.35 -5.13 13.70
N GLU A 255 5.08 -4.78 13.85
CA GLU A 255 4.04 -5.75 14.19
C GLU A 255 3.95 -6.89 13.16
N PHE A 256 4.02 -6.56 11.88
CA PHE A 256 3.97 -7.58 10.83
C PHE A 256 5.24 -8.45 10.79
N GLU A 257 6.40 -7.87 11.01
CA GLU A 257 7.68 -8.60 11.13
C GLU A 257 7.67 -9.57 12.32
N LEU A 258 7.14 -9.14 13.46
CA LEU A 258 6.98 -10.00 14.64
C LEU A 258 6.00 -11.17 14.39
N LEU A 259 4.94 -10.95 13.62
CA LEU A 259 4.04 -12.02 13.20
C LEU A 259 4.77 -13.06 12.34
N GLN A 260 5.65 -12.64 11.46
CA GLN A 260 6.44 -13.55 10.63
C GLN A 260 7.39 -14.43 11.47
N GLN A 261 8.03 -13.87 12.50
CA GLN A 261 9.00 -14.57 13.36
C GLN A 261 8.35 -15.62 14.26
N LYS A 262 7.14 -15.35 14.77
CA LYS A 262 6.40 -16.33 15.64
C LYS A 262 6.04 -17.64 14.93
N ILE A 263 6.14 -17.68 13.63
CA ILE A 263 5.71 -18.78 12.79
C ILE A 263 6.91 -19.66 12.37
N THR A 264 8.12 -19.16 12.53
CA THR A 264 9.36 -19.87 12.18
C THR A 264 9.90 -20.72 13.37
N ASN A 265 9.29 -20.57 14.54
CA ASN A 265 9.57 -21.34 15.76
C ASN A 265 8.41 -22.29 16.10
#